data_85ab3ef1f1b18f69241b277d81ca26d6
#
_entry.id   85ab3ef1f1b18f69241b277d81ca26d6
#
_cell.length_a   1.000
_cell.length_b   1.000
_cell.length_c   1.000
_cell.angle_alpha   90.00
_cell.angle_beta   90.00
_cell.angle_gamma   90.00
#
_symmetry.space_group_name_H-M   'P 1'
#
loop_
_entity.id
_entity.type
_entity.pdbx_description
1 polymer ?
#
loop_
_entity_poly.entity_id
_entity_poly.type
_entity_poly.pdbx_seq_one_letter_code
_entity_poly.pdbx_strand_id
1 'polypeptide(L)'
;MQYYQPLLLTPGPTLVPEQILSAVQLPMVGHRSTDFEEIASEAFKGLKPVFGSKNEVLILTSSGTSVLEASMLNIANPDDHIVIIVSGAFGNRFKQIAQTYYNHVH
;
A
#
# COMPACT_ATOMS: atom_id res chain seq x y z
N MET A 1 -34.35 -6.19 1.03
CA MET A 1 -33.59 -5.40 2.02
C MET A 1 -32.98 -4.23 1.26
N GLN A 2 -33.37 -3.00 1.56
CA GLN A 2 -32.82 -1.83 0.88
C GLN A 2 -31.51 -1.48 1.57
N TYR A 3 -30.38 -1.71 0.88
CA TYR A 3 -29.07 -1.34 1.42
C TYR A 3 -28.93 0.18 1.33
N TYR A 4 -28.95 0.82 2.48
CA TYR A 4 -28.57 2.23 2.57
C TYR A 4 -27.04 2.33 2.44
N GLN A 5 -26.59 3.08 1.41
CA GLN A 5 -25.17 3.41 1.30
C GLN A 5 -24.89 4.68 2.09
N PRO A 6 -24.29 4.60 3.28
CA PRO A 6 -23.92 5.78 4.04
C PRO A 6 -22.79 6.54 3.35
N LEU A 7 -22.82 7.87 3.40
CA LEU A 7 -21.68 8.68 3.02
C LEU A 7 -20.55 8.49 4.04
N LEU A 8 -19.46 7.89 3.61
CA LEU A 8 -18.28 7.68 4.45
C LEU A 8 -17.31 8.87 4.31
N LEU A 9 -17.09 9.58 5.41
CA LEU A 9 -16.12 10.70 5.51
C LEU A 9 -14.94 10.31 6.42
N THR A 10 -14.48 9.08 6.28
CA THR A 10 -13.37 8.51 7.05
C THR A 10 -12.15 8.29 6.15
N PRO A 11 -10.93 8.29 6.68
CA PRO A 11 -9.73 7.94 5.91
C PRO A 11 -9.72 6.49 5.43
N GLY A 12 -10.51 5.63 6.06
CA GLY A 12 -10.77 4.24 5.73
C GLY A 12 -11.76 3.60 6.71
N PRO A 13 -12.63 2.68 6.25
CA PRO A 13 -12.87 2.31 4.86
C PRO A 13 -13.52 3.44 4.04
N THR A 14 -13.31 3.40 2.73
CA THR A 14 -13.92 4.35 1.77
C THR A 14 -14.92 3.64 0.87
N LEU A 15 -15.82 4.40 0.26
CA LEU A 15 -16.71 3.87 -0.76
C LEU A 15 -15.89 3.49 -2.00
N VAL A 16 -16.13 2.29 -2.52
CA VAL A 16 -15.51 1.82 -3.76
C VAL A 16 -16.47 2.12 -4.92
N PRO A 17 -16.01 2.82 -5.98
CA PRO A 17 -16.83 3.09 -7.16
C PRO A 17 -17.36 1.80 -7.81
N GLU A 18 -18.57 1.87 -8.40
CA GLU A 18 -19.25 0.71 -8.98
C GLU A 18 -18.41 0.04 -10.09
N GLN A 19 -17.68 0.83 -10.89
CA GLN A 19 -16.78 0.32 -11.93
C GLN A 19 -15.69 -0.59 -11.34
N ILE A 20 -15.15 -0.25 -10.18
CA ILE A 20 -14.12 -1.06 -9.50
C ILE A 20 -14.76 -2.33 -8.92
N LEU A 21 -15.95 -2.21 -8.30
CA LEU A 21 -16.67 -3.38 -7.78
C LEU A 21 -17.02 -4.36 -8.89
N SER A 22 -17.42 -3.87 -10.06
CA SER A 22 -17.70 -4.70 -11.23
C SER A 22 -16.46 -5.42 -11.74
N ALA A 23 -15.29 -4.76 -11.73
CA ALA A 23 -14.04 -5.38 -12.13
C ALA A 23 -13.62 -6.52 -11.19
N VAL A 24 -13.89 -6.41 -9.89
CA VAL A 24 -13.62 -7.47 -8.90
C VAL A 24 -14.50 -8.71 -9.11
N GLN A 25 -15.64 -8.58 -9.79
CA GLN A 25 -16.55 -9.67 -10.10
C GLN A 25 -16.16 -10.47 -11.36
N LEU A 26 -15.17 -10.04 -12.11
CA LEU A 26 -14.71 -10.77 -13.30
C LEU A 26 -14.14 -12.14 -12.93
N PRO A 27 -14.23 -13.12 -13.84
CA PRO A 27 -13.65 -14.44 -13.61
C PRO A 27 -12.16 -14.38 -13.26
N MET A 28 -11.73 -15.29 -12.40
CA MET A 28 -10.32 -15.41 -12.04
C MET A 28 -9.48 -15.86 -13.24
N VAL A 29 -8.32 -15.22 -13.40
CA VAL A 29 -7.32 -15.63 -14.41
C VAL A 29 -6.14 -16.31 -13.72
N GLY A 30 -5.47 -17.22 -14.43
CA GLY A 30 -4.31 -17.92 -13.89
C GLY A 30 -3.12 -16.95 -13.74
N HIS A 31 -2.50 -16.93 -12.57
CA HIS A 31 -1.38 -16.01 -12.27
C HIS A 31 -0.11 -16.22 -13.12
N ARG A 32 -0.08 -17.27 -13.96
CA ARG A 32 1.01 -17.56 -14.93
C ARG A 32 0.53 -17.55 -16.37
N SER A 33 -0.62 -16.94 -16.65
CA SER A 33 -1.17 -16.79 -18.01
C SER A 33 -0.76 -15.46 -18.62
N THR A 34 -0.82 -15.41 -19.95
CA THR A 34 -0.65 -14.16 -20.71
C THR A 34 -1.67 -13.11 -20.33
N ASP A 35 -2.92 -13.49 -20.06
CA ASP A 35 -3.97 -12.59 -19.64
C ASP A 35 -3.62 -11.89 -18.32
N PHE A 36 -3.02 -12.62 -17.37
CA PHE A 36 -2.54 -12.04 -16.13
C PHE A 36 -1.35 -11.08 -16.35
N GLU A 37 -0.43 -11.45 -17.23
CA GLU A 37 0.72 -10.58 -17.58
C GLU A 37 0.25 -9.25 -18.17
N GLU A 38 -0.76 -9.27 -19.04
CA GLU A 38 -1.35 -8.07 -19.62
C GLU A 38 -1.99 -7.18 -18.55
N ILE A 39 -2.86 -7.75 -17.72
CA ILE A 39 -3.52 -7.03 -16.61
C ILE A 39 -2.49 -6.42 -15.66
N ALA A 40 -1.48 -7.19 -15.24
CA ALA A 40 -0.43 -6.73 -14.35
C ALA A 40 0.42 -5.63 -14.98
N SER A 41 0.79 -5.77 -16.25
CA SER A 41 1.56 -4.77 -17.00
C SER A 41 0.82 -3.44 -17.11
N GLU A 42 -0.49 -3.47 -17.40
CA GLU A 42 -1.31 -2.26 -17.44
C GLU A 42 -1.41 -1.60 -16.06
N ALA A 43 -1.64 -2.40 -15.01
CA ALA A 43 -1.71 -1.89 -13.64
C ALA A 43 -0.39 -1.21 -13.23
N PHE A 44 0.76 -1.84 -13.46
CA PHE A 44 2.07 -1.26 -13.14
C PHE A 44 2.35 0.02 -13.93
N LYS A 45 2.02 0.05 -15.23
CA LYS A 45 2.16 1.27 -16.05
C LYS A 45 1.28 2.40 -15.55
N GLY A 46 0.02 2.08 -15.19
CA GLY A 46 -0.95 3.05 -14.67
C GLY A 46 -0.58 3.64 -13.32
N LEU A 47 0.19 2.94 -12.50
CA LEU A 47 0.63 3.43 -11.19
C LEU A 47 1.78 4.45 -11.27
N LYS A 48 2.64 4.38 -12.29
CA LYS A 48 3.78 5.30 -12.43
C LYS A 48 3.40 6.78 -12.36
N PRO A 49 2.41 7.28 -13.12
CA PRO A 49 1.99 8.68 -13.03
C PRO A 49 1.34 9.02 -11.67
N VAL A 50 0.66 8.06 -11.02
CA VAL A 50 0.07 8.27 -9.68
C VAL A 50 1.16 8.56 -8.65
N PHE A 51 2.30 7.85 -8.74
CA PHE A 51 3.46 8.07 -7.86
C PHE A 51 4.41 9.16 -8.37
N GLY A 52 4.19 9.73 -9.56
CA GLY A 52 5.12 10.68 -10.18
C GLY A 52 6.51 10.07 -10.43
N SER A 53 6.60 8.76 -10.61
CA SER A 53 7.85 8.01 -10.70
C SER A 53 8.11 7.51 -12.11
N LYS A 54 9.39 7.54 -12.53
CA LYS A 54 9.88 6.86 -13.73
C LYS A 54 10.32 5.42 -13.44
N ASN A 55 10.54 5.08 -12.17
CA ASN A 55 10.93 3.76 -11.72
C ASN A 55 9.73 2.81 -11.68
N GLU A 56 10.01 1.53 -11.53
CA GLU A 56 8.97 0.52 -11.31
C GLU A 56 8.25 0.75 -9.98
N VAL A 57 6.93 0.56 -10.00
CA VAL A 57 6.07 0.60 -8.83
C VAL A 57 5.67 -0.83 -8.49
N LEU A 58 5.95 -1.27 -7.27
CA LEU A 58 5.64 -2.62 -6.82
C LEU A 58 4.33 -2.64 -6.06
N ILE A 59 3.48 -3.61 -6.36
CA ILE A 59 2.24 -3.87 -5.63
C ILE A 59 2.50 -5.02 -4.65
N LEU A 60 2.36 -4.75 -3.35
CA LEU A 60 2.46 -5.77 -2.31
C LEU A 60 1.07 -6.24 -1.90
N THR A 61 0.84 -7.55 -1.94
CA THR A 61 -0.37 -8.16 -1.38
C THR A 61 -0.31 -8.16 0.13
N SER A 62 -0.60 -7.01 0.73
CA SER A 62 -0.32 -6.75 2.14
C SER A 62 -1.14 -5.56 2.67
N SER A 63 -0.95 -5.23 3.94
CA SER A 63 -1.48 -4.00 4.54
C SER A 63 -0.50 -2.83 4.41
N GLY A 64 -0.97 -1.59 4.59
CA GLY A 64 -0.09 -0.41 4.65
C GLY A 64 1.01 -0.52 5.72
N THR A 65 0.78 -1.26 6.80
CA THR A 65 1.80 -1.52 7.84
C THR A 65 3.03 -2.24 7.30
N SER A 66 2.84 -3.25 6.46
CA SER A 66 3.97 -3.96 5.84
C SER A 66 4.75 -3.09 4.86
N VAL A 67 4.09 -2.12 4.22
CA VAL A 67 4.77 -1.17 3.34
C VAL A 67 5.62 -0.17 4.16
N LEU A 68 5.14 0.25 5.34
CA LEU A 68 5.94 1.05 6.27
C LEU A 68 7.22 0.30 6.68
N GLU A 69 7.09 -0.96 7.04
CA GLU A 69 8.23 -1.82 7.40
C GLU A 69 9.19 -2.01 6.22
N ALA A 70 8.67 -2.39 5.05
CA ALA A 70 9.47 -2.56 3.85
C ALA A 70 10.22 -1.28 3.46
N SER A 71 9.59 -0.11 3.57
CA SER A 71 10.23 1.16 3.25
C SER A 71 11.45 1.42 4.14
N MET A 72 11.33 1.21 5.45
CA MET A 72 12.45 1.40 6.39
C MET A 72 13.60 0.46 6.10
N LEU A 73 13.32 -0.83 5.93
CA LEU A 73 14.35 -1.84 5.69
C LEU A 73 15.10 -1.66 4.36
N ASN A 74 14.56 -0.86 3.45
CA ASN A 74 15.20 -0.57 2.17
C ASN A 74 16.01 0.74 2.15
N ILE A 75 15.87 1.62 3.15
CA ILE A 75 16.51 2.94 3.13
C ILE A 75 17.55 3.15 4.23
N ALA A 76 17.58 2.30 5.25
CA ALA A 76 18.47 2.48 6.39
C ALA A 76 19.14 1.17 6.82
N ASN A 77 20.33 1.30 7.42
CA ASN A 77 21.07 0.20 8.03
C ASN A 77 20.78 0.13 9.54
N PRO A 78 21.01 -1.02 10.21
CA PRO A 78 20.70 -1.20 11.64
C PRO A 78 21.33 -0.18 12.59
N ASP A 79 22.50 0.35 12.24
CA ASP A 79 23.26 1.31 13.06
C ASP A 79 23.02 2.78 12.68
N ASP A 80 22.15 3.04 11.71
CA ASP A 80 21.79 4.40 11.34
C ASP A 80 20.93 5.06 12.43
N HIS A 81 21.07 6.36 12.58
CA HIS A 81 20.23 7.15 13.47
C HIS A 81 18.91 7.50 12.78
N ILE A 82 17.82 6.98 13.29
CA ILE A 82 16.48 7.17 12.75
C ILE A 82 15.73 8.19 13.61
N VAL A 83 15.28 9.27 13.00
CA VAL A 83 14.43 10.27 13.64
C VAL A 83 13.00 10.14 13.12
N ILE A 84 12.03 9.96 14.02
CA ILE A 84 10.62 9.79 13.65
C ILE A 84 9.77 10.84 14.32
N ILE A 85 9.14 11.69 13.51
CA ILE A 85 8.19 12.69 14.00
C ILE A 85 6.84 12.01 14.23
N VAL A 86 6.42 11.91 15.48
CA VAL A 86 5.17 11.25 15.88
C VAL A 86 4.11 12.31 16.18
N SER A 87 3.12 12.45 15.31
CA SER A 87 1.97 13.35 15.51
C SER A 87 0.63 12.62 15.68
N GLY A 88 0.65 11.26 15.66
CA GLY A 88 -0.56 10.45 15.76
C GLY A 88 -0.28 8.96 15.68
N ALA A 89 -1.34 8.15 15.53
CA ALA A 89 -1.29 6.69 15.58
C ALA A 89 -0.36 6.08 14.50
N PHE A 90 -0.37 6.61 13.28
CA PHE A 90 0.49 6.10 12.20
C PHE A 90 1.97 6.38 12.46
N GLY A 91 2.32 7.59 12.92
CA GLY A 91 3.69 7.92 13.32
C GLY A 91 4.18 7.04 14.47
N ASN A 92 3.31 6.82 15.46
CA ASN A 92 3.63 5.91 16.58
C ASN A 92 3.85 4.45 16.10
N ARG A 93 3.03 4.00 15.16
CA ARG A 93 3.21 2.66 14.56
C ARG A 93 4.53 2.56 13.81
N PHE A 94 4.88 3.60 13.06
CA PHE A 94 6.16 3.66 12.35
C PHE A 94 7.34 3.63 13.31
N LYS A 95 7.27 4.36 14.44
CA LYS A 95 8.25 4.32 15.51
C LYS A 95 8.41 2.91 16.10
N GLN A 96 7.30 2.21 16.37
CA GLN A 96 7.34 0.84 16.90
C GLN A 96 8.04 -0.13 15.94
N ILE A 97 7.77 0.00 14.63
CA ILE A 97 8.44 -0.80 13.59
C ILE A 97 9.94 -0.49 13.61
N ALA A 98 10.32 0.79 13.60
CA ALA A 98 11.73 1.18 13.63
C ALA A 98 12.49 0.61 14.82
N GLN A 99 11.88 0.66 16.01
CA GLN A 99 12.48 0.13 17.24
C GLN A 99 12.72 -1.39 17.23
N THR A 100 12.10 -2.11 16.29
CA THR A 100 12.34 -3.55 16.11
C THR A 100 13.65 -3.84 15.38
N TYR A 101 14.06 -2.94 14.48
CA TYR A 101 15.15 -3.20 13.53
C TYR A 101 16.37 -2.30 13.71
N TYR A 102 16.23 -1.16 14.39
CA TYR A 102 17.30 -0.15 14.49
C TYR A 102 17.68 0.13 15.94
N ASN A 103 18.97 0.30 16.16
CA ASN A 103 19.55 0.52 17.49
C ASN A 103 19.33 1.97 17.99
N HIS A 104 19.25 2.93 17.08
CA HIS A 104 19.23 4.37 17.38
C HIS A 104 17.96 5.03 16.82
N VAL A 105 16.83 4.91 17.54
CA VAL A 105 15.54 5.49 17.16
C VAL A 105 15.17 6.63 18.12
N HIS A 106 14.94 7.83 17.57
CA HIS A 106 14.65 9.07 18.29
C HIS A 106 13.25 9.62 17.99
#